data_c47dae4c8cd3024498d469ff57b37f24
#
_entry.id   c47dae4c8cd3024498d469ff57b37f24
#
_cell.length_a   1.000
_cell.length_b   1.000
_cell.length_c   1.000
_cell.angle_alpha   90.00
_cell.angle_beta   90.00
_cell.angle_gamma   90.00
#
_symmetry.space_group_name_H-M   'P 1'
#
loop_
_entity.id
_entity.type
_entity.pdbx_description
1 polymer ?
#
loop_
_entity_poly.entity_id
_entity_poly.type
_entity_poly.pdbx_seq_one_letter_code
_entity_poly.pdbx_strand_id
1 'polypeptide(L)' 'MDRKELQNRAKKFHIDVIRLCAYFPRNTAGFETAKQLIRAAGSVGANYRA' A
#
# COMPACT_ATOMS: atom_id res chain seq x y z
N MET A 1 19.29 10.07 2.14
CA MET A 1 18.34 9.07 2.71
C MET A 1 18.96 7.69 2.50
N ASP A 2 19.10 6.91 3.54
CA ASP A 2 19.67 5.60 3.37
C ASP A 2 18.61 4.57 2.94
N ARG A 3 19.09 3.38 2.56
CA ARG A 3 18.24 2.32 2.06
C ARG A 3 17.24 1.82 3.10
N LYS A 4 17.68 1.73 4.35
CA LYS A 4 16.83 1.26 5.43
C LYS A 4 15.68 2.23 5.68
N GLU A 5 15.94 3.52 5.62
CA GLU A 5 14.93 4.54 5.78
C GLU A 5 13.89 4.48 4.66
N LEU A 6 14.35 4.29 3.42
CA LEU A 6 13.43 4.13 2.28
C LEU A 6 12.54 2.89 2.45
N GLN A 7 13.12 1.77 2.90
CA GLN A 7 12.35 0.56 3.15
C GLN A 7 11.31 0.76 4.24
N ASN A 8 11.66 1.46 5.31
CA ASN A 8 10.73 1.75 6.39
C ASN A 8 9.59 2.64 5.93
N ARG A 9 9.87 3.63 5.09
CA ARG A 9 8.84 4.51 4.53
C ARG A 9 7.90 3.76 3.60
N ALA A 10 8.44 2.89 2.76
CA ALA A 10 7.62 2.08 1.86
C ALA A 10 6.69 1.16 2.64
N LYS A 11 7.22 0.56 3.70
CA LYS A 11 6.43 -0.32 4.58
C LYS A 11 5.31 0.44 5.27
N LYS A 12 5.61 1.62 5.79
CA LYS A 12 4.61 2.48 6.43
C LYS A 12 3.54 2.90 5.43
N PHE A 13 3.95 3.28 4.22
CA PHE A 13 3.03 3.64 3.15
C PHE A 13 2.05 2.51 2.86
N HIS A 14 2.55 1.29 2.77
CA HIS A 14 1.72 0.11 2.50
C HIS A 14 0.68 -0.09 3.62
N ILE A 15 1.11 0.04 4.88
CA ILE A 15 0.21 -0.07 6.02
C ILE A 15 -0.85 1.03 6.00
N ASP A 16 -0.45 2.26 5.68
CA ASP A 16 -1.37 3.39 5.61
C ASP A 16 -2.42 3.19 4.52
N VAL A 17 -2.02 2.63 3.37
CA VAL A 17 -2.94 2.31 2.29
C VAL A 17 -3.98 1.27 2.74
N ILE A 18 -3.54 0.23 3.44
CA ILE A 18 -4.45 -0.80 3.95
C ILE A 18 -5.46 -0.19 4.92
N ARG A 19 -5.01 0.69 5.81
CA ARG A 19 -5.89 1.39 6.74
C ARG A 19 -6.90 2.28 6.01
N LEU A 20 -6.45 2.99 4.99
CA LEU A 20 -7.32 3.83 4.19
C LEU A 20 -8.39 3.01 3.50
N CYS A 21 -8.04 1.83 3.00
CA CYS A 21 -8.99 0.94 2.33
C CYS A 21 -10.11 0.49 3.26
N ALA A 22 -9.87 0.47 4.58
CA ALA A 22 -10.91 0.12 5.54
C ALA A 22 -12.07 1.13 5.57
N TYR A 23 -11.84 2.35 5.09
CA TYR A 23 -12.88 3.38 5.02
C TYR A 23 -13.66 3.35 3.70
N PHE A 24 -13.29 2.49 2.77
CA PHE A 24 -13.99 2.41 1.49
C PHE A 24 -15.33 1.72 1.65
N PRO A 25 -16.31 2.04 0.79
CA PRO A 25 -17.61 1.36 0.82
C PRO A 25 -17.46 -0.15 0.65
N ARG A 26 -18.28 -0.90 1.37
CA ARG A 26 -18.25 -2.36 1.28
C ARG A 26 -19.15 -2.84 0.15
N ASN A 27 -18.79 -2.47 -1.07
CA ASN A 27 -19.46 -2.90 -2.29
C ASN A 27 -18.42 -3.28 -3.32
N THR A 28 -18.88 -3.77 -4.48
CA THR A 28 -17.98 -4.24 -5.53
C THR A 28 -16.97 -3.17 -5.96
N ALA A 29 -17.44 -1.95 -6.17
CA ALA A 29 -16.58 -0.85 -6.59
C ALA A 29 -15.52 -0.51 -5.53
N GLY A 30 -15.93 -0.47 -4.26
CA GLY A 30 -15.00 -0.20 -3.15
C GLY A 30 -13.95 -1.29 -3.01
N PHE A 31 -14.35 -2.56 -3.12
CA PHE A 31 -13.42 -3.67 -3.04
C PHE A 31 -12.42 -3.68 -4.19
N GLU A 32 -12.87 -3.38 -5.40
CA GLU A 32 -11.99 -3.32 -6.57
C GLU A 32 -10.97 -2.20 -6.44
N THR A 33 -11.40 -1.03 -5.99
CA THR A 33 -10.50 0.10 -5.76
C THR A 33 -9.48 -0.21 -4.68
N ALA A 34 -9.91 -0.78 -3.57
CA ALA A 34 -9.03 -1.17 -2.48
C ALA A 34 -7.99 -2.19 -2.94
N LYS A 35 -8.42 -3.18 -3.71
CA LYS A 35 -7.55 -4.21 -4.24
C LYS A 35 -6.46 -3.62 -5.13
N GLN A 36 -6.82 -2.68 -6.00
CA GLN A 36 -5.87 -2.02 -6.88
C GLN A 36 -4.87 -1.18 -6.09
N LEU A 37 -5.32 -0.46 -5.07
CA LEU A 37 -4.46 0.36 -4.24
C LEU A 37 -3.45 -0.48 -3.45
N ILE A 38 -3.91 -1.58 -2.86
CA ILE A 38 -3.06 -2.48 -2.10
C ILE A 38 -2.00 -3.11 -3.02
N ARG A 39 -2.41 -3.50 -4.22
CA ARG A 39 -1.50 -4.06 -5.21
C ARG A 39 -0.42 -3.05 -5.61
N ALA A 40 -0.82 -1.80 -5.87
CA ALA A 40 0.11 -0.74 -6.24
C ALA A 40 1.11 -0.45 -5.10
N ALA A 41 0.62 -0.38 -3.88
CA ALA A 41 1.47 -0.15 -2.71
C ALA A 41 2.46 -1.30 -2.50
N GLY A 42 2.01 -2.54 -2.70
CA GLY A 42 2.87 -3.70 -2.61
C GLY A 42 3.96 -3.71 -3.66
N SER A 43 3.64 -3.26 -4.88
CA SER A 43 4.61 -3.15 -5.97
C SER A 43 5.72 -2.16 -5.62
N VAL A 44 5.37 -1.01 -5.05
CA VAL A 44 6.37 -0.03 -4.59
C VAL A 44 7.28 -0.65 -3.54
N GLY A 45 6.71 -1.35 -2.56
CA GLY A 45 7.48 -2.02 -1.53
C GLY A 45 8.44 -3.07 -2.09
N ALA A 46 7.97 -3.84 -3.09
CA ALA A 46 8.80 -4.87 -3.71
C ALA A 46 10.01 -4.27 -4.42
N ASN A 47 9.85 -3.12 -5.07
CA ASN A 47 10.96 -2.45 -5.74
C ASN A 47 12.07 -2.03 -4.78
N TYR A 48 11.71 -1.66 -3.56
CA TYR A 48 12.71 -1.26 -2.56
C TYR A 48 13.34 -2.44 -1.84
N ARG A 49 12.75 -3.62 -1.94
CA ARG A 49 13.33 -4.83 -1.35
C ARG A 49 14.43 -5.44 -2.21
N ALA A 50 14.31 -5.27 -3.49
CA ALA A 50 15.33 -5.78 -4.42
C ALA A 50 16.63 -4.98 -4.33
#